data_8cdece041ecae123556a4a22db76e65e
#
_entry.id   8cdece041ecae123556a4a22db76e65e
#
_cell.length_a   1.000
_cell.length_b   1.000
_cell.length_c   1.000
_cell.angle_alpha   90.00
_cell.angle_beta   90.00
_cell.angle_gamma   90.00
#
_symmetry.space_group_name_H-M   'P 1'
#
loop_
_entity.id
_entity.type
_entity.pdbx_description
1 polymer ?
#
loop_
_entity_poly.entity_id
_entity_poly.type
_entity_poly.pdbx_seq_one_letter_code
_entity_poly.pdbx_strand_id
1 'polypeptide(L)'
;MDPLTGRDENDGLHEDRAFATLFAVNRLALAPGDTVLLRRGCRFEKQFLQLQCSGTEGSPITIGAYGEGCAPCIAADGQGIWYQDYGCALDSPTHVHHGYVSSAVLLYDAAYVTVRDLEITNRAEAVIGERYSQADKMQRTGVAVVAKDKGIRRGITLQNLQVHDVNGNVYDKHMNNGGIYMTALRPQNEAATGAARFGDILVEGCYVAHVSRWGIAVGYTYAHAQFQGAALDEKPFAAYGHENIVIRDNYVKAAGGDGITVMYALRPLVEHNTADSVACEMNDRIYSEPGNRLGKVAAAIWPWKCKDALFRYNEAVDTRLNQDGMAYDADSGDGTVYEYNYSRMNEGGCVMFCLQEAIHNTFRRNVSYDDLGGTISPSENPDARIEENTFYVRGGVPFVRPHMGGGSYTERDNTVIPLPEKE
;
A
#
# COMPACT_ATOMS: atom_id res chain seq x y z
N MET A 1 0.25 -23.40 -16.83
CA MET A 1 0.85 -23.91 -15.58
C MET A 1 -0.11 -24.87 -14.91
N ASP A 2 0.31 -26.07 -14.63
CA ASP A 2 -0.50 -27.10 -13.96
C ASP A 2 0.43 -27.95 -13.04
N PRO A 3 0.40 -27.77 -11.73
CA PRO A 3 1.27 -28.50 -10.81
C PRO A 3 0.87 -29.98 -10.62
N LEU A 4 -0.29 -30.39 -11.11
CA LEU A 4 -0.81 -31.76 -10.97
C LEU A 4 -0.41 -32.67 -12.13
N THR A 5 -0.47 -32.16 -13.35
CA THR A 5 -0.23 -32.95 -14.57
C THR A 5 0.90 -32.41 -15.46
N GLY A 6 1.34 -31.17 -15.24
CA GLY A 6 2.41 -30.53 -15.99
C GLY A 6 3.77 -31.13 -15.74
N ARG A 7 4.73 -30.75 -16.59
CA ARG A 7 6.16 -31.08 -16.46
C ARG A 7 6.99 -29.92 -16.94
N ASP A 8 8.09 -29.61 -16.27
CA ASP A 8 8.93 -28.45 -16.64
C ASP A 8 9.76 -28.67 -17.92
N GLU A 9 9.79 -29.91 -18.45
CA GLU A 9 10.37 -30.23 -19.75
C GLU A 9 9.42 -29.95 -20.92
N ASN A 10 8.16 -29.67 -20.68
CA ASN A 10 7.17 -29.31 -21.68
C ASN A 10 7.47 -27.92 -22.29
N ASP A 11 6.78 -27.58 -23.38
CA ASP A 11 6.88 -26.24 -23.98
C ASP A 11 5.97 -25.18 -23.38
N GLY A 12 5.00 -25.60 -22.54
CA GLY A 12 4.06 -24.69 -21.87
C GLY A 12 3.01 -24.04 -22.78
N LEU A 13 2.95 -24.40 -24.07
CA LEU A 13 2.09 -23.73 -25.06
C LEU A 13 0.67 -24.31 -25.14
N HIS A 14 0.41 -25.40 -24.45
CA HIS A 14 -0.88 -26.06 -24.40
C HIS A 14 -1.15 -26.62 -23.01
N GLU A 15 -2.42 -26.75 -22.60
CA GLU A 15 -2.74 -27.23 -21.27
C GLU A 15 -2.32 -28.70 -21.01
N ASP A 16 -2.30 -29.54 -22.04
CA ASP A 16 -1.79 -30.92 -21.97
C ASP A 16 -0.24 -30.98 -21.95
N ARG A 17 0.43 -29.90 -22.22
CA ARG A 17 1.88 -29.72 -22.17
C ARG A 17 2.30 -28.56 -21.28
N ALA A 18 1.54 -28.34 -20.21
CA ALA A 18 1.79 -27.29 -19.26
C ALA A 18 3.11 -27.50 -18.49
N PHE A 19 3.75 -26.44 -18.06
CA PHE A 19 4.79 -26.51 -17.04
C PHE A 19 4.20 -26.91 -15.67
N ALA A 20 4.98 -27.60 -14.86
CA ALA A 20 4.58 -27.99 -13.50
C ALA A 20 4.82 -26.87 -12.50
N THR A 21 5.92 -26.13 -12.63
CA THR A 21 6.36 -25.19 -11.59
C THR A 21 6.50 -23.75 -12.10
N LEU A 22 6.30 -22.78 -11.21
CA LEU A 22 6.57 -21.36 -11.48
C LEU A 22 8.07 -21.10 -11.77
N PHE A 23 8.96 -21.98 -11.34
CA PHE A 23 10.39 -21.88 -11.65
C PHE A 23 10.69 -22.04 -13.15
N ALA A 24 9.86 -22.76 -13.88
CA ALA A 24 9.95 -22.80 -15.34
C ALA A 24 9.65 -21.42 -15.93
N VAL A 25 8.58 -20.75 -15.46
CA VAL A 25 8.21 -19.41 -15.91
C VAL A 25 9.27 -18.35 -15.55
N ASN A 26 9.83 -18.42 -14.35
CA ASN A 26 10.87 -17.47 -13.91
C ASN A 26 12.13 -17.48 -14.80
N ARG A 27 12.29 -18.50 -15.65
CA ARG A 27 13.41 -18.62 -16.59
C ARG A 27 13.07 -18.20 -18.02
N LEU A 28 11.79 -17.90 -18.28
CA LEU A 28 11.37 -17.49 -19.62
C LEU A 28 11.71 -16.03 -19.89
N ALA A 29 12.11 -15.76 -21.11
CA ALA A 29 12.17 -14.39 -21.64
C ALA A 29 10.82 -14.04 -22.26
N LEU A 30 9.88 -13.57 -21.42
CA LEU A 30 8.56 -13.18 -21.89
C LEU A 30 8.64 -11.95 -22.79
N ALA A 31 7.91 -11.99 -23.89
CA ALA A 31 7.82 -10.95 -24.91
C ALA A 31 6.46 -10.20 -24.82
N PRO A 32 6.33 -9.00 -25.41
CA PRO A 32 5.07 -8.29 -25.47
C PRO A 32 3.94 -9.16 -26.05
N GLY A 33 2.82 -9.22 -25.33
CA GLY A 33 1.65 -10.01 -25.69
C GLY A 33 1.63 -11.43 -25.14
N ASP A 34 2.73 -11.91 -24.53
CA ASP A 34 2.75 -13.22 -23.91
C ASP A 34 1.77 -13.30 -22.72
N THR A 35 1.20 -14.50 -22.57
CA THR A 35 0.27 -14.78 -21.48
C THR A 35 0.71 -16.02 -20.70
N VAL A 36 0.88 -15.89 -19.40
CA VAL A 36 1.13 -16.99 -18.46
C VAL A 36 -0.14 -17.29 -17.69
N LEU A 37 -0.68 -18.47 -17.88
CA LEU A 37 -1.92 -18.89 -17.23
C LEU A 37 -1.68 -20.02 -16.23
N LEU A 38 -2.19 -19.83 -15.01
CA LEU A 38 -2.17 -20.81 -13.93
C LEU A 38 -3.54 -21.53 -13.91
N ARG A 39 -3.51 -22.84 -13.72
CA ARG A 39 -4.76 -23.63 -13.66
C ARG A 39 -5.52 -23.34 -12.39
N ARG A 40 -6.80 -23.02 -12.53
CA ARG A 40 -7.73 -22.85 -11.39
C ARG A 40 -7.83 -24.13 -10.56
N GLY A 41 -8.13 -23.99 -9.27
CA GLY A 41 -8.16 -25.08 -8.31
C GLY A 41 -6.80 -25.64 -7.91
N CYS A 42 -5.70 -25.06 -8.37
CA CYS A 42 -4.35 -25.49 -8.05
C CYS A 42 -3.64 -24.56 -7.07
N ARG A 43 -2.71 -25.14 -6.29
CA ARG A 43 -1.86 -24.41 -5.35
C ARG A 43 -0.38 -24.71 -5.66
N PHE A 44 0.41 -23.65 -5.83
CA PHE A 44 1.86 -23.70 -6.08
C PHE A 44 2.59 -23.47 -4.77
N GLU A 45 2.79 -24.55 -3.99
CA GLU A 45 3.37 -24.49 -2.65
C GLU A 45 4.89 -24.27 -2.67
N LYS A 46 5.38 -23.37 -1.81
CA LYS A 46 6.79 -22.98 -1.73
C LYS A 46 7.36 -22.48 -3.06
N GLN A 47 6.48 -21.86 -3.85
CA GLN A 47 6.84 -21.33 -5.15
C GLN A 47 6.51 -19.84 -5.21
N PHE A 48 7.22 -19.14 -6.05
CA PHE A 48 7.11 -17.70 -6.25
C PHE A 48 7.27 -17.35 -7.71
N LEU A 49 6.78 -16.18 -8.09
CA LEU A 49 6.92 -15.64 -9.43
C LEU A 49 7.81 -14.39 -9.39
N GLN A 50 8.94 -14.40 -10.11
CA GLN A 50 9.85 -13.26 -10.22
C GLN A 50 10.06 -12.92 -11.70
N LEU A 51 9.58 -11.75 -12.11
CA LEU A 51 9.58 -11.33 -13.50
C LEU A 51 10.36 -10.03 -13.69
N GLN A 52 11.23 -10.00 -14.69
CA GLN A 52 11.93 -8.83 -15.22
C GLN A 52 11.62 -8.66 -16.71
N CYS A 53 10.34 -8.55 -17.03
CA CYS A 53 9.86 -8.50 -18.40
C CYS A 53 9.08 -7.20 -18.65
N SER A 54 8.95 -6.86 -19.93
CA SER A 54 8.14 -5.72 -20.32
C SER A 54 7.34 -6.03 -21.56
N GLY A 55 6.03 -5.82 -21.47
CA GLY A 55 5.16 -5.71 -22.63
C GLY A 55 5.28 -4.34 -23.28
N THR A 56 4.26 -3.98 -24.05
CA THR A 56 4.02 -2.64 -24.58
C THR A 56 2.59 -2.22 -24.27
N GLU A 57 2.28 -0.94 -24.43
CA GLU A 57 0.93 -0.42 -24.19
C GLU A 57 -0.15 -1.20 -24.98
N GLY A 58 0.12 -1.51 -26.25
CA GLY A 58 -0.80 -2.27 -27.12
C GLY A 58 -0.71 -3.79 -26.96
N SER A 59 0.29 -4.31 -26.24
CA SER A 59 0.54 -5.74 -26.08
C SER A 59 1.17 -6.02 -24.70
N PRO A 60 0.40 -5.86 -23.60
CA PRO A 60 0.90 -6.14 -22.25
C PRO A 60 1.18 -7.64 -22.08
N ILE A 61 2.08 -7.97 -21.16
CA ILE A 61 2.25 -9.34 -20.69
C ILE A 61 1.16 -9.60 -19.64
N THR A 62 0.48 -10.73 -19.73
CA THR A 62 -0.60 -11.07 -18.79
C THR A 62 -0.23 -12.32 -17.98
N ILE A 63 -0.37 -12.20 -16.66
CA ILE A 63 -0.29 -13.33 -15.73
C ILE A 63 -1.70 -13.51 -15.14
N GLY A 64 -2.29 -14.68 -15.33
CA GLY A 64 -3.68 -14.89 -14.92
C GLY A 64 -4.03 -16.36 -14.70
N ALA A 65 -5.30 -16.68 -14.83
CA ALA A 65 -5.83 -18.01 -14.56
C ALA A 65 -6.58 -18.59 -15.77
N TYR A 66 -6.62 -19.92 -15.86
CA TYR A 66 -7.44 -20.64 -16.84
C TYR A 66 -8.19 -21.83 -16.21
N GLY A 67 -9.19 -22.36 -16.91
CA GLY A 67 -10.00 -23.47 -16.45
C GLY A 67 -11.10 -23.05 -15.45
N GLU A 68 -11.65 -24.00 -14.77
CA GLU A 68 -12.74 -23.80 -13.80
C GLU A 68 -12.29 -24.04 -12.37
N GLY A 69 -12.99 -23.45 -11.40
CA GLY A 69 -12.71 -23.58 -9.97
C GLY A 69 -12.26 -22.29 -9.31
N CYS A 70 -11.75 -22.38 -8.07
CA CYS A 70 -11.22 -21.25 -7.33
C CYS A 70 -9.97 -20.67 -8.02
N ALA A 71 -9.61 -19.43 -7.66
CA ALA A 71 -8.39 -18.81 -8.14
C ALA A 71 -7.18 -19.72 -7.84
N PRO A 72 -6.21 -19.83 -8.77
CA PRO A 72 -4.98 -20.56 -8.49
C PRO A 72 -4.15 -19.81 -7.46
N CYS A 73 -3.58 -20.54 -6.50
CA CYS A 73 -2.86 -19.96 -5.39
C CYS A 73 -1.34 -20.06 -5.58
N ILE A 74 -0.65 -18.91 -5.50
CA ILE A 74 0.80 -18.85 -5.33
C ILE A 74 1.08 -18.74 -3.83
N ALA A 75 1.63 -19.79 -3.24
CA ALA A 75 1.98 -19.86 -1.83
C ALA A 75 3.50 -19.87 -1.67
N ALA A 76 4.08 -18.69 -1.43
CA ALA A 76 5.54 -18.59 -1.38
C ALA A 76 6.15 -19.17 -0.10
N ASP A 77 5.44 -19.12 1.02
CA ASP A 77 5.87 -19.68 2.31
C ASP A 77 7.29 -19.21 2.72
N GLY A 78 7.58 -17.93 2.53
CA GLY A 78 8.86 -17.32 2.82
C GLY A 78 9.93 -17.48 1.73
N GLN A 79 9.60 -18.11 0.61
CA GLN A 79 10.48 -18.18 -0.55
C GLN A 79 10.44 -16.87 -1.37
N GLY A 80 11.12 -16.82 -2.53
CA GLY A 80 11.14 -15.64 -3.37
C GLY A 80 11.96 -14.50 -2.76
N ILE A 81 13.12 -14.84 -2.20
CA ILE A 81 13.99 -13.89 -1.48
C ILE A 81 14.79 -13.04 -2.48
N TRP A 82 14.77 -11.74 -2.24
CA TRP A 82 15.55 -10.74 -2.96
C TRP A 82 16.10 -9.68 -2.00
N TYR A 83 17.06 -8.87 -2.44
CA TYR A 83 17.64 -7.82 -1.61
C TYR A 83 17.13 -6.46 -2.03
N GLN A 84 16.44 -5.77 -1.10
CA GLN A 84 16.01 -4.40 -1.26
C GLN A 84 17.06 -3.46 -0.70
N ASP A 85 17.40 -2.40 -1.43
CA ASP A 85 18.28 -1.34 -0.95
C ASP A 85 17.92 -0.02 -1.65
N TYR A 86 17.50 0.95 -0.87
CA TYR A 86 17.25 2.30 -1.39
C TYR A 86 18.54 3.07 -1.76
N GLY A 87 19.68 2.61 -1.29
CA GLY A 87 20.97 3.30 -1.49
C GLY A 87 21.12 4.61 -0.69
N CYS A 88 20.17 4.90 0.19
CA CYS A 88 20.18 6.07 1.07
C CYS A 88 19.19 5.86 2.24
N ALA A 89 19.39 6.60 3.33
CA ALA A 89 18.36 6.78 4.34
C ALA A 89 17.21 7.63 3.76
N LEU A 90 16.00 7.39 4.25
CA LEU A 90 14.78 8.10 3.83
C LEU A 90 14.40 9.19 4.85
N ASP A 91 13.12 9.23 5.28
CA ASP A 91 12.59 10.18 6.26
C ASP A 91 13.21 9.99 7.66
N SER A 92 13.58 8.77 8.00
CA SER A 92 14.24 8.46 9.26
C SER A 92 15.46 7.55 9.05
N PRO A 93 16.68 8.00 9.41
CA PRO A 93 17.89 7.19 9.29
C PRO A 93 17.89 5.99 10.25
N THR A 94 16.94 5.94 11.17
CA THR A 94 16.86 4.89 12.18
C THR A 94 15.95 3.74 11.76
N HIS A 95 15.15 3.91 10.71
CA HIS A 95 14.35 2.84 10.15
C HIS A 95 15.18 1.97 9.21
N VAL A 96 14.80 0.71 9.10
CA VAL A 96 15.42 -0.20 8.13
C VAL A 96 15.10 0.26 6.72
N HIS A 97 16.13 0.41 5.89
CA HIS A 97 16.02 0.86 4.50
C HIS A 97 16.76 -0.04 3.51
N HIS A 98 17.33 -1.14 3.98
CA HIS A 98 17.90 -2.21 3.16
C HIS A 98 17.82 -3.54 3.89
N GLY A 99 17.75 -4.63 3.15
CA GLY A 99 17.66 -5.97 3.71
C GLY A 99 17.00 -6.98 2.78
N TYR A 100 16.95 -8.21 3.23
CA TYR A 100 16.28 -9.28 2.49
C TYR A 100 14.76 -9.21 2.65
N VAL A 101 14.06 -9.40 1.53
CA VAL A 101 12.61 -9.46 1.44
C VAL A 101 12.21 -10.75 0.75
N SER A 102 11.17 -11.42 1.21
CA SER A 102 10.50 -12.50 0.50
C SER A 102 9.24 -11.97 -0.17
N SER A 103 9.06 -12.24 -1.46
CA SER A 103 7.86 -11.83 -2.21
C SER A 103 7.28 -13.01 -2.99
N ALA A 104 5.97 -13.24 -2.84
CA ALA A 104 5.30 -14.31 -3.58
C ALA A 104 5.23 -13.99 -5.08
N VAL A 105 4.97 -12.73 -5.40
CA VAL A 105 5.08 -12.18 -6.76
C VAL A 105 6.00 -10.96 -6.72
N LEU A 106 7.03 -10.95 -7.54
CA LEU A 106 7.95 -9.83 -7.72
C LEU A 106 7.98 -9.40 -9.18
N LEU A 107 7.58 -8.16 -9.44
CA LEU A 107 7.74 -7.47 -10.71
C LEU A 107 8.91 -6.50 -10.58
N TYR A 108 10.08 -6.87 -11.07
CA TYR A 108 11.31 -6.07 -10.93
C TYR A 108 11.66 -5.40 -12.25
N ASP A 109 11.68 -4.07 -12.28
CA ASP A 109 11.86 -3.28 -13.50
C ASP A 109 10.91 -3.67 -14.64
N ALA A 110 9.75 -4.22 -14.31
CA ALA A 110 8.72 -4.63 -15.27
C ALA A 110 7.91 -3.42 -15.75
N ALA A 111 7.38 -3.49 -16.97
CA ALA A 111 6.45 -2.50 -17.51
C ALA A 111 5.42 -3.19 -18.41
N TYR A 112 4.20 -2.61 -18.45
CA TYR A 112 3.07 -3.14 -19.21
C TYR A 112 2.82 -4.62 -18.89
N VAL A 113 2.61 -4.89 -17.60
CA VAL A 113 2.31 -6.22 -17.06
C VAL A 113 0.99 -6.17 -16.31
N THR A 114 0.10 -7.10 -16.63
CA THR A 114 -1.16 -7.33 -15.91
C THR A 114 -1.06 -8.61 -15.09
N VAL A 115 -1.29 -8.54 -13.78
CA VAL A 115 -1.44 -9.70 -12.89
C VAL A 115 -2.87 -9.73 -12.39
N ARG A 116 -3.60 -10.82 -12.65
CA ARG A 116 -5.02 -10.88 -12.33
C ARG A 116 -5.53 -12.27 -11.96
N ASP A 117 -6.65 -12.28 -11.22
CA ASP A 117 -7.43 -13.49 -10.94
C ASP A 117 -6.65 -14.59 -10.19
N LEU A 118 -5.73 -14.21 -9.30
CA LEU A 118 -4.88 -15.10 -8.53
C LEU A 118 -5.14 -14.95 -7.02
N GLU A 119 -4.96 -16.06 -6.30
CA GLU A 119 -4.77 -16.06 -4.85
C GLU A 119 -3.27 -16.06 -4.54
N ILE A 120 -2.83 -15.24 -3.59
CA ILE A 120 -1.42 -15.04 -3.27
C ILE A 120 -1.24 -15.04 -1.76
N THR A 121 -0.39 -15.94 -1.25
CA THR A 121 -0.05 -16.02 0.17
C THR A 121 1.46 -16.06 0.36
N ASN A 122 1.94 -15.52 1.48
CA ASN A 122 3.36 -15.57 1.83
C ASN A 122 3.53 -15.68 3.33
N ARG A 123 3.07 -16.78 3.89
CA ARG A 123 3.15 -17.07 5.31
C ARG A 123 4.27 -18.08 5.56
N ALA A 124 5.31 -17.67 6.24
CA ALA A 124 6.26 -18.61 6.82
C ALA A 124 5.98 -18.79 8.31
N GLU A 125 6.37 -19.94 8.87
CA GLU A 125 6.29 -20.13 10.31
C GLU A 125 7.03 -18.99 11.00
N ALA A 126 6.31 -18.30 11.89
CA ALA A 126 6.92 -17.28 12.71
C ALA A 126 7.87 -17.99 13.65
N VAL A 127 9.11 -17.97 13.31
CA VAL A 127 10.10 -18.24 14.32
C VAL A 127 10.00 -17.09 15.29
N ILE A 128 9.75 -17.42 16.56
CA ILE A 128 10.23 -16.62 17.62
C ILE A 128 9.21 -15.73 18.27
N GLY A 129 9.10 -15.99 19.47
CA GLY A 129 8.65 -15.21 20.58
C GLY A 129 8.14 -13.78 20.30
N GLU A 130 7.45 -13.22 21.21
CA GLU A 130 6.74 -11.94 21.18
C GLU A 130 7.61 -10.68 20.93
N ARG A 131 8.82 -10.83 20.42
CA ARG A 131 9.68 -9.69 20.08
C ARG A 131 9.54 -9.35 18.62
N TYR A 132 8.94 -8.21 18.37
CA TYR A 132 8.98 -7.55 17.07
C TYR A 132 10.33 -6.87 16.83
N SER A 133 11.44 -7.58 17.03
CA SER A 133 12.74 -7.03 16.70
C SER A 133 12.99 -7.21 15.21
N GLN A 134 13.63 -6.24 14.60
CA GLN A 134 13.98 -6.24 13.17
C GLN A 134 14.86 -7.44 12.78
N ALA A 135 15.62 -8.01 13.75
CA ALA A 135 16.46 -9.17 13.53
C ALA A 135 15.68 -10.47 13.42
N ASP A 136 14.46 -10.52 13.95
CA ASP A 136 13.75 -11.75 14.21
C ASP A 136 12.71 -12.12 13.15
N LYS A 137 12.30 -11.18 12.31
CA LYS A 137 11.31 -11.39 11.25
C LYS A 137 11.79 -10.85 9.91
N MET A 138 11.80 -11.71 8.90
CA MET A 138 12.02 -11.28 7.53
C MET A 138 10.85 -10.43 7.04
N GLN A 139 11.13 -9.45 6.22
CA GLN A 139 10.13 -8.71 5.48
C GLN A 139 9.45 -9.63 4.46
N ARG A 140 8.12 -9.59 4.37
CA ARG A 140 7.36 -10.41 3.42
C ARG A 140 6.30 -9.59 2.73
N THR A 141 6.16 -9.84 1.42
CA THR A 141 5.16 -9.19 0.57
C THR A 141 4.38 -10.25 -0.18
N GLY A 142 3.09 -10.03 -0.39
CA GLY A 142 2.31 -10.79 -1.37
C GLY A 142 2.76 -10.42 -2.77
N VAL A 143 2.58 -9.17 -3.17
CA VAL A 143 3.00 -8.62 -4.46
C VAL A 143 3.95 -7.45 -4.25
N ALA A 144 5.17 -7.56 -4.73
CA ALA A 144 6.16 -6.48 -4.78
C ALA A 144 6.34 -5.98 -6.21
N VAL A 145 6.29 -4.66 -6.41
CA VAL A 145 6.61 -4.01 -7.69
C VAL A 145 7.78 -3.07 -7.45
N VAL A 146 8.87 -3.27 -8.18
CA VAL A 146 10.12 -2.54 -7.97
C VAL A 146 10.53 -1.83 -9.25
N ALA A 147 10.76 -0.54 -9.17
CA ALA A 147 11.44 0.26 -10.20
C ALA A 147 12.86 0.56 -9.74
N LYS A 148 13.86 0.32 -10.58
CA LYS A 148 15.26 0.60 -10.26
C LYS A 148 16.08 1.08 -11.47
N ASP A 149 16.46 0.18 -12.36
CA ASP A 149 17.51 0.44 -13.35
C ASP A 149 16.98 0.72 -14.76
N LYS A 150 15.68 0.96 -14.92
CA LYS A 150 15.05 1.19 -16.24
C LYS A 150 14.16 2.43 -16.28
N GLY A 151 14.43 3.44 -15.42
CA GLY A 151 13.68 4.69 -15.37
C GLY A 151 12.21 4.47 -14.98
N ILE A 152 11.29 5.18 -15.65
CA ILE A 152 9.86 5.06 -15.35
C ILE A 152 9.30 3.70 -15.76
N ARG A 153 8.63 3.03 -14.83
CA ARG A 153 7.90 1.77 -15.08
C ARG A 153 6.41 2.05 -15.24
N ARG A 154 5.89 1.78 -16.43
CA ARG A 154 4.52 2.10 -16.82
C ARG A 154 3.64 0.89 -17.01
N GLY A 155 2.32 1.10 -16.91
CA GLY A 155 1.31 0.14 -17.31
C GLY A 155 1.27 -1.13 -16.46
N ILE A 156 1.47 -1.01 -15.14
CA ILE A 156 1.29 -2.14 -14.23
C ILE A 156 -0.17 -2.17 -13.76
N THR A 157 -0.84 -3.27 -14.05
CA THR A 157 -2.22 -3.54 -13.60
C THR A 157 -2.24 -4.75 -12.66
N LEU A 158 -2.72 -4.53 -11.44
CA LEU A 158 -3.01 -5.57 -10.46
C LEU A 158 -4.52 -5.63 -10.27
N GLN A 159 -5.17 -6.70 -10.69
CA GLN A 159 -6.63 -6.77 -10.78
C GLN A 159 -7.19 -8.07 -10.20
N ASN A 160 -8.26 -7.97 -9.41
CA ASN A 160 -8.99 -9.13 -8.87
C ASN A 160 -8.07 -10.13 -8.12
N LEU A 161 -7.06 -9.64 -7.42
CA LEU A 161 -6.17 -10.48 -6.62
C LEU A 161 -6.74 -10.72 -5.23
N GLN A 162 -6.55 -11.92 -4.71
CA GLN A 162 -6.80 -12.28 -3.33
C GLN A 162 -5.44 -12.44 -2.63
N VAL A 163 -4.98 -11.39 -1.95
CA VAL A 163 -3.68 -11.38 -1.27
C VAL A 163 -3.90 -11.48 0.22
N HIS A 164 -3.47 -12.58 0.82
CA HIS A 164 -3.73 -12.77 2.25
C HIS A 164 -2.68 -13.65 2.93
N ASP A 165 -2.72 -13.66 4.27
CA ASP A 165 -1.78 -14.44 5.08
C ASP A 165 -0.30 -14.13 4.71
N VAL A 166 0.06 -12.86 4.83
CA VAL A 166 1.44 -12.37 4.60
C VAL A 166 2.01 -11.86 5.92
N ASN A 167 2.87 -12.64 6.58
CA ASN A 167 3.34 -12.36 7.93
C ASN A 167 4.80 -11.88 8.01
N GLY A 168 5.03 -10.62 7.71
CA GLY A 168 6.33 -9.96 7.86
C GLY A 168 6.50 -9.18 9.18
N ASN A 169 7.47 -8.28 9.22
CA ASN A 169 7.70 -7.39 10.35
C ASN A 169 6.84 -6.13 10.24
N VAL A 170 5.82 -6.00 11.07
CA VAL A 170 4.85 -4.90 11.02
C VAL A 170 5.49 -3.50 11.22
N TYR A 171 6.64 -3.41 11.86
CA TYR A 171 7.27 -2.12 12.20
C TYR A 171 8.28 -1.60 11.17
N ASP A 172 8.70 -2.40 10.20
CA ASP A 172 9.62 -1.97 9.15
C ASP A 172 8.88 -1.31 7.99
N LYS A 173 8.41 -0.08 8.22
CA LYS A 173 7.54 0.62 7.28
C LYS A 173 8.20 1.01 5.95
N HIS A 174 9.52 1.10 5.87
CA HIS A 174 10.22 1.43 4.62
C HIS A 174 10.40 0.23 3.69
N MET A 175 10.28 -0.98 4.21
CA MET A 175 10.56 -2.20 3.45
C MET A 175 9.31 -2.73 2.74
N ASN A 176 9.52 -3.53 1.70
CA ASN A 176 8.45 -4.30 1.10
C ASN A 176 7.89 -5.31 2.11
N ASN A 177 6.76 -4.98 2.70
CA ASN A 177 6.22 -5.68 3.85
C ASN A 177 4.70 -5.52 3.93
N GLY A 178 3.96 -6.51 3.52
CA GLY A 178 2.49 -6.47 3.52
C GLY A 178 1.86 -7.12 2.29
N GLY A 179 0.67 -6.68 1.92
CA GLY A 179 -0.10 -7.24 0.82
C GLY A 179 0.48 -6.90 -0.55
N ILE A 180 0.28 -5.66 -0.97
CA ILE A 180 0.76 -5.11 -2.26
C ILE A 180 1.63 -3.89 -1.94
N TYR A 181 2.88 -3.92 -2.37
CA TYR A 181 3.80 -2.81 -2.11
C TYR A 181 4.66 -2.47 -3.33
N MET A 182 4.66 -1.21 -3.71
CA MET A 182 5.46 -0.68 -4.81
C MET A 182 6.55 0.23 -4.27
N THR A 183 7.79 0.08 -4.77
CA THR A 183 8.93 0.89 -4.32
C THR A 183 9.86 1.26 -5.45
N ALA A 184 10.45 2.46 -5.37
CA ALA A 184 11.46 2.92 -6.30
C ALA A 184 12.83 2.97 -5.60
N LEU A 185 13.77 2.19 -6.11
CA LEU A 185 15.14 2.07 -5.60
C LEU A 185 16.10 2.92 -6.44
N ARG A 186 17.22 3.31 -5.84
CA ARG A 186 18.23 4.12 -6.53
C ARG A 186 18.81 3.36 -7.74
N PRO A 187 18.74 3.93 -8.97
CA PRO A 187 19.37 3.35 -10.13
C PRO A 187 20.90 3.27 -9.99
N GLN A 188 21.52 2.26 -10.60
CA GLN A 188 22.97 2.19 -10.68
C GLN A 188 23.55 3.33 -11.52
N ASN A 189 22.84 3.75 -12.58
CA ASN A 189 23.24 4.84 -13.46
C ASN A 189 22.04 5.70 -13.86
N GLU A 190 21.59 6.58 -12.96
CA GLU A 190 20.42 7.43 -13.19
C GLU A 190 20.58 8.36 -14.41
N ALA A 191 21.80 8.80 -14.71
CA ALA A 191 22.05 9.64 -15.88
C ALA A 191 21.75 8.91 -17.21
N ALA A 192 21.91 7.59 -17.25
CA ALA A 192 21.63 6.78 -18.43
C ALA A 192 20.17 6.29 -18.49
N THR A 193 19.58 5.94 -17.35
CA THR A 193 18.25 5.30 -17.28
C THR A 193 17.10 6.28 -16.97
N GLY A 194 17.42 7.44 -16.45
CA GLY A 194 16.46 8.32 -15.78
C GLY A 194 16.12 7.86 -14.38
N ALA A 195 15.35 8.66 -13.66
CA ALA A 195 14.92 8.35 -12.30
C ALA A 195 13.97 7.14 -12.27
N ALA A 196 14.19 6.25 -11.32
CA ALA A 196 13.27 5.14 -11.06
C ALA A 196 11.97 5.66 -10.44
N ARG A 197 10.85 5.43 -11.11
CA ARG A 197 9.52 5.86 -10.69
C ARG A 197 8.41 5.11 -11.43
N PHE A 198 7.17 5.30 -11.04
CA PHE A 198 6.01 4.64 -11.64
C PHE A 198 5.15 5.61 -12.44
N GLY A 199 4.50 5.07 -13.48
CA GLY A 199 3.45 5.72 -14.22
C GLY A 199 2.40 4.73 -14.70
N ASP A 200 1.15 5.19 -14.88
CA ASP A 200 0.05 4.36 -15.39
C ASP A 200 -0.14 3.08 -14.54
N ILE A 201 -0.33 3.25 -13.25
CA ILE A 201 -0.55 2.15 -12.29
C ILE A 201 -2.03 2.02 -12.00
N LEU A 202 -2.54 0.79 -12.09
CA LEU A 202 -3.91 0.44 -11.68
C LEU A 202 -3.88 -0.72 -10.68
N VAL A 203 -4.45 -0.49 -9.50
CA VAL A 203 -4.77 -1.55 -8.53
C VAL A 203 -6.27 -1.56 -8.33
N GLU A 204 -6.96 -2.62 -8.79
CA GLU A 204 -8.41 -2.65 -8.88
C GLU A 204 -9.01 -3.98 -8.46
N GLY A 205 -10.10 -3.94 -7.70
CA GLY A 205 -10.90 -5.13 -7.36
C GLY A 205 -10.17 -6.16 -6.52
N CYS A 206 -9.10 -5.77 -5.82
CA CYS A 206 -8.30 -6.67 -5.00
C CYS A 206 -8.90 -6.82 -3.59
N TYR A 207 -8.87 -8.04 -3.07
CA TYR A 207 -9.09 -8.36 -1.67
C TYR A 207 -7.75 -8.60 -0.99
N VAL A 208 -7.41 -7.78 0.01
CA VAL A 208 -6.15 -7.89 0.75
C VAL A 208 -6.46 -8.08 2.23
N ALA A 209 -6.01 -9.17 2.85
CA ALA A 209 -6.38 -9.44 4.23
C ALA A 209 -5.28 -10.15 5.05
N HIS A 210 -5.23 -9.88 6.36
CA HIS A 210 -4.29 -10.54 7.27
C HIS A 210 -2.84 -10.43 6.79
N VAL A 211 -2.43 -9.21 6.50
CA VAL A 211 -1.08 -8.86 6.03
C VAL A 211 -0.35 -8.02 7.07
N SER A 212 0.98 -8.08 7.09
CA SER A 212 1.76 -7.53 8.19
C SER A 212 1.72 -6.00 8.29
N ARG A 213 2.31 -5.24 7.40
CA ARG A 213 2.38 -3.77 7.54
C ARG A 213 1.39 -3.05 6.65
N TRP A 214 1.58 -3.15 5.36
CA TRP A 214 0.83 -2.41 4.35
C TRP A 214 -0.25 -3.27 3.73
N GLY A 215 -1.47 -2.78 3.67
CA GLY A 215 -2.49 -3.39 2.82
C GLY A 215 -2.13 -3.22 1.35
N ILE A 216 -2.29 -2.00 0.83
CA ILE A 216 -1.91 -1.60 -0.52
C ILE A 216 -1.11 -0.30 -0.42
N ALA A 217 0.11 -0.27 -0.93
CA ALA A 217 0.92 0.94 -0.90
C ALA A 217 1.71 1.17 -2.20
N VAL A 218 1.60 2.39 -2.73
CA VAL A 218 2.64 2.99 -3.56
C VAL A 218 3.55 3.72 -2.59
N GLY A 219 4.64 3.07 -2.20
CA GLY A 219 5.39 3.38 -1.01
C GLY A 219 6.62 4.26 -1.24
N TYR A 220 7.65 4.00 -0.46
CA TYR A 220 8.84 4.85 -0.42
C TYR A 220 9.65 4.84 -1.71
N THR A 221 10.36 5.96 -1.95
CA THR A 221 11.31 6.15 -3.06
C THR A 221 12.67 6.60 -2.54
N TYR A 222 13.73 6.14 -3.18
CA TYR A 222 15.09 6.64 -2.95
C TYR A 222 15.20 8.16 -3.14
N ALA A 223 14.31 8.74 -3.94
CA ALA A 223 14.29 10.17 -4.25
C ALA A 223 13.54 10.99 -3.20
N HIS A 224 13.24 10.43 -2.02
CA HIS A 224 12.53 11.09 -0.92
C HIS A 224 12.98 12.53 -0.66
N ALA A 225 14.27 12.78 -0.68
CA ALA A 225 14.85 14.11 -0.44
C ALA A 225 14.44 15.19 -1.47
N GLN A 226 13.85 14.80 -2.61
CA GLN A 226 13.34 15.75 -3.61
C GLN A 226 11.98 16.35 -3.22
N PHE A 227 11.27 15.77 -2.24
CA PHE A 227 9.93 16.14 -1.81
C PHE A 227 9.91 16.75 -0.41
N GLN A 228 10.81 17.69 -0.16
CA GLN A 228 10.91 18.38 1.12
C GLN A 228 10.13 19.69 1.12
N GLY A 229 9.62 20.07 2.30
CA GLY A 229 8.87 21.30 2.53
C GLY A 229 7.37 21.13 2.29
N ALA A 230 6.63 22.18 2.59
CA ALA A 230 5.16 22.19 2.54
C ALA A 230 4.65 22.47 1.12
N ALA A 231 5.08 23.54 0.48
CA ALA A 231 4.67 23.87 -0.89
C ALA A 231 5.42 22.99 -1.89
N LEU A 232 4.74 21.99 -2.41
CA LEU A 232 5.31 21.06 -3.37
C LEU A 232 5.14 21.59 -4.81
N ASP A 233 6.23 22.00 -5.44
CA ASP A 233 6.25 22.32 -6.85
C ASP A 233 5.98 21.10 -7.74
N GLU A 234 5.46 21.26 -8.93
CA GLU A 234 5.30 20.17 -9.91
C GLU A 234 6.66 19.66 -10.45
N LYS A 235 7.71 20.47 -10.36
CA LYS A 235 9.03 20.13 -10.90
C LYS A 235 9.66 18.86 -10.32
N PRO A 236 9.69 18.64 -9.00
CA PRO A 236 10.13 17.36 -8.43
C PRO A 236 9.29 16.17 -8.92
N PHE A 237 7.97 16.36 -9.08
CA PHE A 237 7.10 15.30 -9.57
C PHE A 237 7.37 14.95 -11.03
N ALA A 238 7.62 15.93 -11.89
CA ALA A 238 7.97 15.67 -13.28
C ALA A 238 9.26 14.84 -13.42
N ALA A 239 10.22 15.00 -12.49
CA ALA A 239 11.50 14.30 -12.52
C ALA A 239 11.46 12.95 -11.77
N TYR A 240 10.88 12.93 -10.57
CA TYR A 240 11.01 11.83 -9.61
C TYR A 240 9.66 11.28 -9.11
N GLY A 241 8.56 12.01 -9.29
CA GLY A 241 7.25 11.65 -8.77
C GLY A 241 6.56 10.55 -9.57
N HIS A 242 5.67 9.86 -8.91
CA HIS A 242 4.77 8.94 -9.58
C HIS A 242 3.64 9.70 -10.28
N GLU A 243 3.18 9.17 -11.41
CA GLU A 243 2.14 9.80 -12.21
C GLU A 243 1.05 8.81 -12.64
N ASN A 244 -0.17 9.28 -12.78
CA ASN A 244 -1.32 8.47 -13.18
C ASN A 244 -1.47 7.19 -12.33
N ILE A 245 -1.55 7.39 -11.02
CA ILE A 245 -1.75 6.30 -10.04
C ILE A 245 -3.25 6.22 -9.72
N VAL A 246 -3.84 5.06 -9.93
CA VAL A 246 -5.26 4.77 -9.62
C VAL A 246 -5.34 3.54 -8.73
N ILE A 247 -5.98 3.69 -7.56
CA ILE A 247 -6.28 2.59 -6.63
C ILE A 247 -7.78 2.63 -6.38
N ARG A 248 -8.52 1.61 -6.86
CA ARG A 248 -9.97 1.63 -6.75
C ARG A 248 -10.61 0.26 -6.55
N ASP A 249 -11.81 0.27 -5.98
CA ASP A 249 -12.65 -0.93 -5.81
C ASP A 249 -11.96 -2.05 -5.01
N ASN A 250 -11.03 -1.70 -4.10
CA ASN A 250 -10.30 -2.67 -3.30
C ASN A 250 -10.90 -2.79 -1.88
N TYR A 251 -10.75 -3.97 -1.30
CA TYR A 251 -11.11 -4.23 0.09
C TYR A 251 -9.88 -4.70 0.86
N VAL A 252 -9.44 -3.89 1.81
CA VAL A 252 -8.32 -4.20 2.71
C VAL A 252 -8.85 -4.50 4.09
N LYS A 253 -8.54 -5.68 4.64
CA LYS A 253 -9.00 -6.12 5.96
C LYS A 253 -7.86 -6.58 6.84
N ALA A 254 -7.86 -6.13 8.08
CA ALA A 254 -6.92 -6.59 9.10
C ALA A 254 -5.45 -6.52 8.61
N ALA A 255 -5.07 -5.38 8.01
CA ALA A 255 -3.66 -5.06 7.83
C ALA A 255 -3.05 -4.72 9.20
N GLY A 256 -1.89 -5.27 9.50
CA GLY A 256 -1.22 -5.05 10.78
C GLY A 256 -0.85 -3.59 11.03
N GLY A 257 -0.54 -2.86 9.95
CA GLY A 257 -0.33 -1.41 9.92
C GLY A 257 -1.35 -0.70 9.03
N ASP A 258 -0.87 0.04 8.06
CA ASP A 258 -1.66 0.91 7.21
C ASP A 258 -2.56 0.17 6.21
N GLY A 259 -3.72 0.74 5.92
CA GLY A 259 -4.65 0.17 4.94
C GLY A 259 -4.24 0.45 3.50
N ILE A 260 -4.47 1.66 3.02
CA ILE A 260 -4.18 2.07 1.64
C ILE A 260 -3.40 3.39 1.64
N THR A 261 -2.25 3.39 0.98
CA THR A 261 -1.36 4.55 0.98
C THR A 261 -0.79 4.83 -0.39
N VAL A 262 -0.72 6.12 -0.76
CA VAL A 262 -0.01 6.59 -1.95
C VAL A 262 0.98 7.67 -1.54
N MET A 263 2.23 7.52 -1.97
CA MET A 263 3.31 8.45 -1.65
C MET A 263 3.93 9.02 -2.93
N TYR A 264 4.44 10.26 -2.86
CA TYR A 264 5.22 10.94 -3.91
C TYR A 264 4.55 10.97 -5.28
N ALA A 265 3.23 11.04 -5.33
CA ALA A 265 2.48 11.05 -6.59
C ALA A 265 1.86 12.42 -6.89
N LEU A 266 1.86 12.77 -8.18
CA LEU A 266 1.13 13.92 -8.69
C LEU A 266 -0.28 13.48 -9.10
N ARG A 267 -1.31 14.10 -8.50
CA ARG A 267 -2.73 13.86 -8.77
C ARG A 267 -3.15 12.38 -8.72
N PRO A 268 -2.74 11.61 -7.69
CA PRO A 268 -3.21 10.24 -7.58
C PRO A 268 -4.72 10.20 -7.30
N LEU A 269 -5.40 9.16 -7.80
CA LEU A 269 -6.81 8.91 -7.56
C LEU A 269 -6.97 7.63 -6.71
N VAL A 270 -7.61 7.78 -5.55
CA VAL A 270 -7.95 6.66 -4.66
C VAL A 270 -9.45 6.70 -4.40
N GLU A 271 -10.19 5.74 -4.95
CA GLU A 271 -11.66 5.78 -4.90
C GLU A 271 -12.31 4.42 -4.73
N HIS A 272 -13.51 4.41 -4.11
CA HIS A 272 -14.31 3.20 -3.92
C HIS A 272 -13.58 2.05 -3.20
N ASN A 273 -12.66 2.38 -2.30
CA ASN A 273 -11.96 1.37 -1.50
C ASN A 273 -12.54 1.28 -0.10
N THR A 274 -12.38 0.11 0.52
CA THR A 274 -12.69 -0.09 1.94
C THR A 274 -11.42 -0.51 2.68
N ALA A 275 -11.14 0.15 3.81
CA ALA A 275 -10.16 -0.28 4.80
C ALA A 275 -10.89 -0.66 6.10
N ASP A 276 -10.83 -1.93 6.47
CA ASP A 276 -11.56 -2.52 7.60
C ASP A 276 -10.60 -3.12 8.63
N SER A 277 -10.69 -2.68 9.87
CA SER A 277 -9.94 -3.22 11.01
C SER A 277 -8.42 -3.19 10.81
N VAL A 278 -7.90 -2.14 10.20
CA VAL A 278 -6.46 -1.97 9.96
C VAL A 278 -5.73 -1.42 11.18
N ALA A 279 -4.39 -1.38 11.15
CA ALA A 279 -3.50 -1.11 12.28
C ALA A 279 -3.66 -2.14 13.42
N CYS A 280 -4.10 -3.36 13.12
CA CYS A 280 -4.52 -4.34 14.13
C CYS A 280 -3.35 -5.03 14.85
N GLU A 281 -2.12 -4.92 14.36
CA GLU A 281 -0.91 -5.47 15.00
C GLU A 281 -0.01 -4.40 15.65
N MET A 282 -0.41 -3.13 15.67
CA MET A 282 0.32 -2.08 16.36
C MET A 282 0.18 -2.25 17.88
N ASN A 283 1.31 -2.26 18.60
CA ASN A 283 1.34 -2.59 20.02
C ASN A 283 2.03 -1.50 20.85
N ASP A 284 1.27 -0.89 21.75
CA ASP A 284 1.73 0.20 22.62
C ASP A 284 2.94 -0.14 23.50
N ARG A 285 3.08 -1.41 23.94
CA ARG A 285 4.24 -1.82 24.74
C ARG A 285 5.56 -1.67 23.98
N ILE A 286 5.52 -1.89 22.67
CA ILE A 286 6.71 -1.75 21.82
C ILE A 286 7.03 -0.27 21.62
N TYR A 287 6.03 0.60 21.63
CA TYR A 287 6.23 2.04 21.55
C TYR A 287 6.98 2.63 22.73
N SER A 288 6.71 2.13 23.91
CA SER A 288 7.27 2.64 25.16
C SER A 288 8.66 2.08 25.49
N GLU A 289 9.16 1.10 24.75
CA GLU A 289 10.52 0.56 25.01
C GLU A 289 11.58 1.63 24.71
N PRO A 290 12.51 1.91 25.63
CA PRO A 290 13.57 2.87 25.43
C PRO A 290 14.42 2.51 24.19
N GLY A 291 14.67 3.50 23.34
CA GLY A 291 15.46 3.31 22.12
C GLY A 291 14.73 2.61 20.98
N ASN A 292 13.45 2.33 21.12
CA ASN A 292 12.64 1.80 20.04
C ASN A 292 12.45 2.84 18.93
N ARG A 293 12.87 2.49 17.73
CA ARG A 293 12.88 3.36 16.55
C ARG A 293 12.05 2.79 15.41
N LEU A 294 11.14 1.91 15.73
CA LEU A 294 10.29 1.22 14.76
C LEU A 294 9.17 2.16 14.27
N GLY A 295 8.66 1.89 13.08
CA GLY A 295 7.51 2.60 12.52
C GLY A 295 6.23 2.31 13.30
N LYS A 296 5.83 3.24 14.17
CA LYS A 296 4.77 3.05 15.17
C LYS A 296 3.41 3.55 14.74
N VAL A 297 3.37 4.36 13.69
CA VAL A 297 2.18 5.09 13.28
C VAL A 297 1.53 4.42 12.09
N ALA A 298 0.21 4.40 12.06
CA ALA A 298 -0.60 3.86 10.97
C ALA A 298 -1.98 4.51 10.94
N ALA A 299 -2.48 4.72 9.73
CA ALA A 299 -3.83 5.19 9.46
C ALA A 299 -4.51 4.33 8.39
N ALA A 300 -5.82 4.53 8.15
CA ALA A 300 -6.51 3.64 7.23
C ALA A 300 -6.24 3.96 5.76
N ILE A 301 -6.52 5.18 5.30
CA ILE A 301 -6.41 5.56 3.88
C ILE A 301 -5.81 6.96 3.77
N TRP A 302 -4.60 7.06 3.20
CA TRP A 302 -3.85 8.32 3.27
C TRP A 302 -2.78 8.50 2.19
N PRO A 303 -2.49 9.76 1.79
CA PRO A 303 -1.33 10.13 0.99
C PRO A 303 -0.16 10.56 1.84
N TRP A 304 1.04 10.50 1.30
CA TRP A 304 2.20 11.17 1.85
C TRP A 304 3.04 11.85 0.77
N LYS A 305 3.35 13.13 0.99
CA LYS A 305 4.13 13.94 0.04
C LYS A 305 3.59 13.84 -1.40
N CYS A 306 2.27 13.82 -1.51
CA CYS A 306 1.56 13.92 -2.77
C CYS A 306 1.15 15.36 -3.06
N LYS A 307 0.93 15.67 -4.35
CA LYS A 307 0.35 16.94 -4.78
C LYS A 307 -0.99 16.71 -5.47
N ASP A 308 -1.98 17.52 -5.08
CA ASP A 308 -3.35 17.49 -5.62
C ASP A 308 -3.97 16.07 -5.62
N ALA A 309 -3.77 15.32 -4.55
CA ALA A 309 -4.31 13.98 -4.40
C ALA A 309 -5.83 13.99 -4.20
N LEU A 310 -6.55 13.08 -4.85
CA LEU A 310 -8.00 12.94 -4.70
C LEU A 310 -8.37 11.58 -4.11
N PHE A 311 -9.00 11.62 -2.92
CA PHE A 311 -9.52 10.46 -2.21
C PHE A 311 -11.04 10.60 -2.10
N ARG A 312 -11.81 9.74 -2.79
CA ARG A 312 -13.26 9.86 -2.78
C ARG A 312 -13.98 8.52 -2.75
N TYR A 313 -15.19 8.54 -2.19
CA TYR A 313 -16.05 7.35 -2.10
C TYR A 313 -15.39 6.16 -1.41
N ASN A 314 -14.41 6.41 -0.52
CA ASN A 314 -13.77 5.37 0.26
C ASN A 314 -14.47 5.18 1.61
N GLU A 315 -14.31 3.99 2.17
CA GLU A 315 -14.76 3.65 3.51
C GLU A 315 -13.57 3.28 4.39
N ALA A 316 -13.53 3.81 5.62
CA ALA A 316 -12.54 3.44 6.62
C ALA A 316 -13.26 3.10 7.93
N VAL A 317 -13.18 1.85 8.36
CA VAL A 317 -13.92 1.36 9.52
C VAL A 317 -13.02 0.59 10.48
N ASP A 318 -13.25 0.81 11.79
CA ASP A 318 -12.59 0.08 12.88
C ASP A 318 -11.04 0.14 12.84
N THR A 319 -10.44 1.24 12.38
CA THR A 319 -8.97 1.43 12.46
C THR A 319 -8.54 1.46 13.92
N ARG A 320 -7.54 0.65 14.28
CA ARG A 320 -7.13 0.49 15.66
C ARG A 320 -6.21 1.62 16.11
N LEU A 321 -6.37 2.01 17.40
CA LEU A 321 -5.55 3.03 18.01
C LEU A 321 -4.09 2.59 18.09
N ASN A 322 -3.27 3.46 17.60
CA ASN A 322 -1.84 3.47 17.79
C ASN A 322 -1.47 4.92 18.16
N GLN A 323 -0.34 5.45 17.79
CA GLN A 323 -0.12 6.88 17.98
C GLN A 323 -1.13 7.70 17.13
N ASP A 324 -1.48 7.22 15.94
CA ASP A 324 -2.44 7.83 15.01
C ASP A 324 -3.80 7.12 15.04
N GLY A 325 -4.06 6.17 14.17
CA GLY A 325 -5.26 5.32 14.17
C GLY A 325 -6.53 5.95 13.63
N MET A 326 -6.42 7.01 12.81
CA MET A 326 -7.57 7.65 12.19
C MET A 326 -7.94 7.00 10.85
N ALA A 327 -9.16 7.32 10.39
CA ALA A 327 -9.66 6.88 9.09
C ALA A 327 -8.87 7.49 7.94
N TYR A 328 -8.64 8.79 7.97
CA TYR A 328 -7.99 9.57 6.91
C TYR A 328 -6.89 10.45 7.49
N ASP A 329 -5.79 10.58 6.74
CA ASP A 329 -4.67 11.42 7.15
C ASP A 329 -4.10 12.15 5.93
N ALA A 330 -4.21 13.47 5.90
CA ALA A 330 -3.54 14.29 4.91
C ALA A 330 -2.13 14.60 5.40
N ASP A 331 -1.19 13.68 5.18
CA ASP A 331 0.15 13.77 5.74
C ASP A 331 1.14 14.41 4.74
N SER A 332 1.74 15.53 5.19
CA SER A 332 2.88 16.18 4.51
C SER A 332 2.69 16.34 3.00
N GLY A 333 1.52 16.76 2.55
CA GLY A 333 1.14 16.93 1.14
C GLY A 333 0.60 18.31 0.84
N ASP A 334 0.43 18.61 -0.44
CA ASP A 334 -0.08 19.89 -0.93
C ASP A 334 -1.34 19.69 -1.77
N GLY A 335 -2.48 20.17 -1.28
CA GLY A 335 -3.74 20.13 -2.00
C GLY A 335 -4.49 18.80 -1.99
N THR A 336 -4.32 17.96 -0.98
CA THR A 336 -5.10 16.72 -0.84
C THR A 336 -6.57 17.04 -0.62
N VAL A 337 -7.44 16.37 -1.36
CA VAL A 337 -8.89 16.45 -1.23
C VAL A 337 -9.46 15.09 -0.82
N TYR A 338 -10.18 15.09 0.31
CA TYR A 338 -11.05 13.99 0.71
C TYR A 338 -12.50 14.41 0.49
N GLU A 339 -13.23 13.69 -0.38
CA GLU A 339 -14.64 14.00 -0.61
C GLU A 339 -15.51 12.75 -0.77
N TYR A 340 -16.74 12.84 -0.26
CA TYR A 340 -17.72 11.75 -0.33
C TYR A 340 -17.24 10.44 0.30
N ASN A 341 -16.33 10.49 1.28
CA ASN A 341 -15.88 9.32 2.00
C ASN A 341 -16.74 9.05 3.23
N TYR A 342 -16.71 7.82 3.70
CA TYR A 342 -17.35 7.38 4.93
C TYR A 342 -16.32 6.89 5.94
N SER A 343 -16.47 7.26 7.21
CA SER A 343 -15.67 6.71 8.30
C SER A 343 -16.56 6.25 9.45
N ARG A 344 -16.12 5.19 10.14
CA ARG A 344 -16.89 4.66 11.27
C ARG A 344 -16.00 3.97 12.29
N MET A 345 -16.23 4.29 13.59
CA MET A 345 -15.65 3.59 14.73
C MET A 345 -14.12 3.54 14.75
N ASN A 346 -13.45 4.46 14.05
CA ASN A 346 -12.00 4.52 14.06
C ASN A 346 -11.49 5.04 15.41
N GLU A 347 -10.62 4.30 16.05
CA GLU A 347 -10.19 4.58 17.43
C GLU A 347 -9.34 5.85 17.53
N GLY A 348 -8.60 6.21 16.50
CA GLY A 348 -7.83 7.46 16.41
C GLY A 348 -8.63 8.67 15.93
N GLY A 349 -9.84 8.48 15.43
CA GLY A 349 -10.71 9.54 14.93
C GLY A 349 -10.96 9.52 13.43
N CYS A 350 -11.61 10.56 12.91
CA CYS A 350 -12.00 10.63 11.52
C CYS A 350 -10.85 11.09 10.61
N VAL A 351 -10.37 12.33 10.76
CA VAL A 351 -9.36 12.90 9.86
C VAL A 351 -8.25 13.63 10.60
N MET A 352 -7.02 13.44 10.16
CA MET A 352 -5.86 14.23 10.57
C MET A 352 -5.32 15.03 9.37
N PHE A 353 -4.73 16.19 9.69
CA PHE A 353 -3.91 17.00 8.79
C PHE A 353 -2.53 17.08 9.41
N CYS A 354 -1.61 16.22 8.94
CA CYS A 354 -0.42 15.90 9.69
C CYS A 354 0.71 16.91 9.47
N LEU A 355 0.89 17.76 10.49
CA LEU A 355 1.98 18.69 10.68
C LEU A 355 1.99 19.90 9.70
N GLN A 356 3.02 20.71 9.83
CA GLN A 356 3.18 21.97 9.11
C GLN A 356 3.38 21.82 7.60
N GLU A 357 3.77 20.62 7.15
CA GLU A 357 3.95 20.29 5.73
C GLU A 357 2.66 19.80 5.04
N ALA A 358 1.54 19.69 5.76
CA ALA A 358 0.24 19.34 5.22
C ALA A 358 -0.56 20.61 4.89
N ILE A 359 -0.46 21.10 3.67
CA ILE A 359 -1.04 22.41 3.29
C ILE A 359 -2.10 22.30 2.20
N HIS A 360 -2.99 23.31 2.14
CA HIS A 360 -4.07 23.45 1.15
C HIS A 360 -5.02 22.26 1.08
N ASN A 361 -5.08 21.46 2.15
CA ASN A 361 -5.88 20.24 2.18
C ASN A 361 -7.35 20.55 2.45
N THR A 362 -8.24 19.76 1.87
CA THR A 362 -9.69 19.91 2.00
C THR A 362 -10.36 18.59 2.35
N PHE A 363 -11.16 18.60 3.41
CA PHE A 363 -12.05 17.51 3.81
C PHE A 363 -13.49 17.97 3.64
N ARG A 364 -14.21 17.46 2.60
CA ARG A 364 -15.54 17.95 2.27
C ARG A 364 -16.54 16.86 1.91
N ARG A 365 -17.81 17.07 2.24
CA ARG A 365 -18.92 16.18 1.88
C ARG A 365 -18.72 14.73 2.33
N ASN A 366 -17.96 14.54 3.40
CA ASN A 366 -17.75 13.23 4.01
C ASN A 366 -18.77 12.98 5.12
N VAL A 367 -18.94 11.71 5.47
CA VAL A 367 -19.74 11.28 6.61
C VAL A 367 -18.86 10.55 7.61
N SER A 368 -18.76 11.04 8.83
CA SER A 368 -18.12 10.38 9.95
C SER A 368 -19.19 9.87 10.91
N TYR A 369 -19.13 8.59 11.26
CA TYR A 369 -20.09 7.98 12.15
C TYR A 369 -19.41 7.33 13.34
N ASP A 370 -19.53 7.96 14.51
CA ASP A 370 -19.08 7.41 15.79
C ASP A 370 -17.57 7.10 15.84
N ASP A 371 -16.75 7.93 15.20
CA ASP A 371 -15.30 7.85 15.32
C ASP A 371 -14.88 8.25 16.75
N LEU A 372 -13.93 7.51 17.35
CA LEU A 372 -13.76 7.48 18.81
C LEU A 372 -12.72 8.45 19.33
N GLY A 373 -11.66 8.70 18.61
CA GLY A 373 -10.53 9.51 19.07
C GLY A 373 -10.72 11.02 18.97
N GLY A 374 -11.74 11.45 18.29
CA GLY A 374 -12.06 12.85 17.95
C GLY A 374 -12.46 12.96 16.49
N THR A 375 -13.11 14.06 16.14
CA THR A 375 -13.60 14.24 14.77
C THR A 375 -12.48 14.70 13.85
N ILE A 376 -11.73 15.71 14.25
CA ILE A 376 -10.60 16.25 13.48
C ILE A 376 -9.34 16.33 14.33
N SER A 377 -8.20 16.17 13.70
CA SER A 377 -6.87 16.36 14.29
C SER A 377 -6.06 17.31 13.40
N PRO A 378 -6.08 18.62 13.68
CA PRO A 378 -5.39 19.60 12.84
C PRO A 378 -3.86 19.55 12.95
N SER A 379 -3.30 18.95 14.00
CA SER A 379 -1.89 18.57 14.15
C SER A 379 -0.86 19.56 13.58
N GLU A 380 -0.96 20.83 14.00
CA GLU A 380 -0.05 21.92 13.59
C GLU A 380 -0.12 22.33 12.10
N ASN A 381 -1.03 21.78 11.29
CA ASN A 381 -1.17 22.24 9.92
C ASN A 381 -1.64 23.71 9.84
N PRO A 382 -1.28 24.46 8.78
CA PRO A 382 -1.56 25.90 8.77
C PRO A 382 -2.94 26.30 8.24
N ASP A 383 -3.63 25.48 7.40
CA ASP A 383 -4.70 26.00 6.55
C ASP A 383 -5.76 24.99 6.09
N ALA A 384 -5.99 23.91 6.82
CA ALA A 384 -6.99 22.90 6.45
C ALA A 384 -8.39 23.50 6.26
N ARG A 385 -9.16 22.97 5.31
CA ARG A 385 -10.55 23.32 5.05
C ARG A 385 -11.46 22.12 5.31
N ILE A 386 -12.50 22.35 6.14
CA ILE A 386 -13.44 21.32 6.58
C ILE A 386 -14.84 21.81 6.23
N GLU A 387 -15.42 21.28 5.15
CA GLU A 387 -16.58 21.88 4.51
C GLU A 387 -17.68 20.85 4.19
N GLU A 388 -18.93 21.20 4.47
CA GLU A 388 -20.12 20.44 4.04
C GLU A 388 -20.12 18.96 4.51
N ASN A 389 -19.46 18.63 5.64
CA ASN A 389 -19.41 17.29 6.19
C ASN A 389 -20.56 17.02 7.16
N THR A 390 -20.88 15.75 7.39
CA THR A 390 -21.79 15.31 8.44
C THR A 390 -21.04 14.45 9.44
N PHE A 391 -21.01 14.88 10.71
CA PHE A 391 -20.33 14.19 11.79
C PHE A 391 -21.36 13.70 12.83
N TYR A 392 -21.50 12.39 12.97
CA TYR A 392 -22.28 11.76 14.04
C TYR A 392 -21.35 11.47 15.21
N VAL A 393 -21.50 12.19 16.32
CA VAL A 393 -20.54 12.20 17.43
C VAL A 393 -21.19 11.73 18.72
N ARG A 394 -20.61 10.74 19.40
CA ARG A 394 -21.10 10.30 20.73
C ARG A 394 -20.71 11.28 21.82
N GLY A 395 -21.46 11.26 22.93
CA GLY A 395 -21.15 12.04 24.09
C GLY A 395 -19.71 11.79 24.59
N GLY A 396 -19.03 12.88 24.97
CA GLY A 396 -17.67 12.84 25.50
C GLY A 396 -16.54 12.76 24.44
N VAL A 397 -16.84 12.54 23.18
CA VAL A 397 -15.82 12.62 22.11
C VAL A 397 -15.63 14.09 21.71
N PRO A 398 -14.40 14.62 21.81
CA PRO A 398 -14.13 16.00 21.41
C PRO A 398 -14.18 16.17 19.90
N PHE A 399 -14.62 17.35 19.44
CA PHE A 399 -14.56 17.66 18.01
C PHE A 399 -13.11 17.74 17.53
N VAL A 400 -12.25 18.43 18.27
CA VAL A 400 -10.79 18.45 18.02
C VAL A 400 -10.10 17.48 18.98
N ARG A 401 -9.28 16.58 18.47
CA ARG A 401 -8.49 15.63 19.26
C ARG A 401 -7.45 16.38 20.11
N PRO A 402 -7.50 16.30 21.46
CA PRO A 402 -6.77 17.22 22.33
C PRO A 402 -5.25 17.22 22.16
N HIS A 403 -4.64 16.05 21.95
CA HIS A 403 -3.19 15.91 21.84
C HIS A 403 -2.68 16.06 20.39
N MET A 404 -3.57 16.22 19.44
CA MET A 404 -3.31 16.46 18.03
C MET A 404 -3.91 17.80 17.57
N GLY A 405 -4.14 18.69 18.50
CA GLY A 405 -4.57 20.05 18.25
C GLY A 405 -3.42 20.98 17.86
N GLY A 406 -3.69 22.26 17.79
CA GLY A 406 -2.67 23.30 17.60
C GLY A 406 -2.45 23.77 16.17
N GLY A 407 -3.08 23.16 15.18
CA GLY A 407 -3.10 23.64 13.80
C GLY A 407 -4.20 24.65 13.54
N SER A 408 -4.22 25.20 12.34
CA SER A 408 -5.26 26.10 11.84
C SER A 408 -6.17 25.39 10.84
N TYR A 409 -7.44 25.68 10.91
CA TYR A 409 -8.43 25.20 9.96
C TYR A 409 -9.58 26.16 9.82
N THR A 410 -10.31 26.07 8.74
CA THR A 410 -11.56 26.78 8.53
C THR A 410 -12.71 25.79 8.41
N GLU A 411 -13.86 26.16 8.96
CA GLU A 411 -15.09 25.37 8.89
C GLU A 411 -16.15 26.10 8.09
N ARG A 412 -16.88 25.35 7.25
CA ARG A 412 -18.04 25.88 6.55
C ARG A 412 -19.10 24.79 6.34
N ASP A 413 -20.34 25.11 6.69
CA ASP A 413 -21.51 24.28 6.39
C ASP A 413 -21.43 22.81 6.87
N ASN A 414 -20.66 22.53 7.94
CA ASN A 414 -20.62 21.22 8.57
C ASN A 414 -21.84 21.00 9.46
N THR A 415 -22.33 19.77 9.52
CA THR A 415 -23.42 19.35 10.42
C THR A 415 -22.86 18.39 11.46
N VAL A 416 -23.04 18.71 12.75
CA VAL A 416 -22.67 17.84 13.86
C VAL A 416 -23.95 17.31 14.51
N ILE A 417 -24.12 16.00 14.55
CA ILE A 417 -25.30 15.30 15.07
C ILE A 417 -24.87 14.47 16.29
N PRO A 418 -25.34 14.80 17.49
CA PRO A 418 -25.05 13.98 18.65
C PRO A 418 -25.72 12.61 18.54
N LEU A 419 -24.95 11.56 18.81
CA LEU A 419 -25.48 10.20 18.94
C LEU A 419 -26.08 10.02 20.34
N PRO A 420 -27.16 9.21 20.49
CA PRO A 420 -27.67 8.84 21.77
C PRO A 420 -26.61 8.14 22.62
N GLU A 421 -26.61 8.39 23.92
CA GLU A 421 -25.80 7.63 24.86
C GLU A 421 -26.17 6.16 24.77
N LYS A 422 -25.16 5.27 24.67
CA LYS A 422 -25.42 3.82 24.73
C LYS A 422 -25.84 3.50 26.17
N GLU A 423 -27.03 2.96 26.32
CA GLU A 423 -27.51 2.42 27.60
C GLU A 423 -26.61 1.29 28.12
#